data_f762ec9c5f1aac54427fcc76ca7ee0e5
#
_entry.id   f762ec9c5f1aac54427fcc76ca7ee0e5
#
_cell.length_a   1.000
_cell.length_b   1.000
_cell.length_c   1.000
_cell.angle_alpha   90.00
_cell.angle_beta   90.00
_cell.angle_gamma   90.00
#
_symmetry.space_group_name_H-M   'P 1'
#
loop_
_entity.id
_entity.type
_entity.pdbx_description
1 polymer ?
#
loop_
_entity_poly.entity_id
_entity_poly.type
_entity_poly.pdbx_seq_one_letter_code
_entity_poly.pdbx_strand_id
1 'polypeptide(L)' 'MPTFTALTTLMDKEPAEALGEALERLDPAPTGVGVFEIEDGSGQWEVGSYFLEAPDEIAVCGLFAKFKV' A
#
# COMPACT_ATOMS: atom_id res chain seq x y z
N MET A 1 -20.84 6.24 1.92
CA MET A 1 -19.71 7.16 2.04
C MET A 1 -18.61 6.75 1.09
N PRO A 2 -17.97 7.71 0.43
CA PRO A 2 -16.88 7.36 -0.46
C PRO A 2 -15.69 6.81 0.33
N THR A 3 -15.08 5.78 -0.21
CA THR A 3 -13.89 5.18 0.36
C THR A 3 -12.80 5.25 -0.70
N PHE A 4 -11.62 5.66 -0.28
CA PHE A 4 -10.47 5.75 -1.18
C PHE A 4 -9.57 4.55 -0.93
N THR A 5 -9.14 3.91 -2.00
CA THR A 5 -8.30 2.73 -1.93
C THR A 5 -7.07 2.92 -2.78
N ALA A 6 -5.92 2.60 -2.22
CA ALA A 6 -4.66 2.63 -2.96
C ALA A 6 -4.08 1.22 -2.96
N LEU A 7 -3.81 0.68 -4.14
CA LEU A 7 -3.31 -0.68 -4.30
C LEU A 7 -2.04 -0.69 -5.14
N THR A 8 -1.12 -1.56 -4.77
CA THR A 8 0.08 -1.79 -5.57
C THR A 8 0.57 -3.22 -5.35
N THR A 9 1.43 -3.71 -6.23
CA THR A 9 2.04 -5.02 -6.09
C THR A 9 3.55 -4.88 -6.02
N LEU A 10 4.18 -5.73 -5.20
CA LEU A 10 5.63 -5.79 -5.05
C LEU A 10 6.06 -7.25 -5.17
N MET A 11 7.33 -7.47 -5.51
CA MET A 11 7.80 -8.82 -5.77
C MET A 11 8.10 -9.64 -4.53
N ASP A 12 8.44 -9.06 -3.42
CA ASP A 12 8.83 -9.81 -2.23
C ASP A 12 8.05 -9.38 -1.00
N LYS A 13 8.01 -10.28 -0.02
CA LYS A 13 7.30 -10.03 1.23
C LYS A 13 7.89 -8.86 2.02
N GLU A 14 9.22 -8.80 2.14
CA GLU A 14 9.87 -7.77 2.95
C GLU A 14 9.55 -6.36 2.50
N PRO A 15 9.71 -6.00 1.21
CA PRO A 15 9.33 -4.66 0.79
C PRO A 15 7.82 -4.42 0.89
N ALA A 16 7.00 -5.45 0.70
CA ALA A 16 5.55 -5.30 0.83
C ALA A 16 5.17 -4.94 2.28
N GLU A 17 5.74 -5.64 3.26
CA GLU A 17 5.48 -5.33 4.67
C GLU A 17 6.02 -3.94 5.05
N ALA A 18 7.19 -3.59 4.55
CA ALA A 18 7.77 -2.28 4.81
C ALA A 18 6.91 -1.16 4.24
N LEU A 19 6.37 -1.35 3.04
CA LEU A 19 5.46 -0.38 2.45
C LEU A 19 4.18 -0.26 3.27
N GLY A 20 3.64 -1.38 3.75
CA GLY A 20 2.46 -1.37 4.60
C GLY A 20 2.67 -0.53 5.86
N GLU A 21 3.83 -0.69 6.51
CA GLU A 21 4.17 0.11 7.68
C GLU A 21 4.32 1.59 7.34
N ALA A 22 4.92 1.89 6.21
CA ALA A 22 5.09 3.29 5.79
C ALA A 22 3.74 3.95 5.51
N LEU A 23 2.79 3.20 4.91
CA LEU A 23 1.46 3.71 4.66
C LEU A 23 0.72 4.05 5.94
N GLU A 24 0.90 3.26 6.99
CA GLU A 24 0.27 3.52 8.29
C GLU A 24 0.75 4.82 8.93
N ARG A 25 1.90 5.33 8.51
CA ARG A 25 2.47 6.57 9.04
C ARG A 25 2.07 7.82 8.26
N LEU A 26 1.26 7.68 7.24
CA LEU A 26 0.81 8.81 6.46
C LEU A 26 -0.16 9.69 7.27
N ASP A 27 -0.26 10.96 6.87
CA ASP A 27 -1.20 11.90 7.45
C ASP A 27 -1.97 12.57 6.30
N PRO A 28 -3.27 12.27 6.14
CA PRO A 28 -4.10 11.43 7.03
C PRO A 28 -3.74 9.95 6.93
N ALA A 29 -3.78 9.26 8.06
CA ALA A 29 -3.48 7.84 8.09
C ALA A 29 -4.64 7.02 7.50
N PRO A 30 -4.34 5.87 6.84
CA PRO A 30 -5.40 4.99 6.38
C PRO A 30 -6.12 4.33 7.55
N THR A 31 -7.38 3.94 7.33
CA THR A 31 -8.15 3.22 8.33
C THR A 31 -7.76 1.75 8.39
N GLY A 32 -7.15 1.23 7.32
CA GLY A 32 -6.68 -0.14 7.28
C GLY A 32 -5.63 -0.32 6.21
N VAL A 33 -4.70 -1.22 6.46
CA VAL A 33 -3.66 -1.61 5.50
C VAL A 33 -3.61 -3.13 5.46
N GLY A 34 -3.62 -3.69 4.25
CA GLY A 34 -3.52 -5.12 4.05
C GLY A 34 -2.31 -5.47 3.20
N VAL A 35 -1.63 -6.55 3.57
CA VAL A 35 -0.51 -7.09 2.80
C VAL A 35 -0.83 -8.56 2.54
N PHE A 36 -0.93 -8.95 1.27
CA PHE A 36 -1.36 -10.28 0.89
C PHE A 36 -0.43 -10.88 -0.16
N GLU A 37 -0.15 -12.17 -0.02
CA GLU A 37 0.53 -12.89 -1.09
C GLU A 37 -0.46 -13.20 -2.20
N ILE A 38 -0.06 -12.93 -3.44
CA ILE A 38 -0.87 -13.31 -4.60
C ILE A 38 -0.54 -14.76 -4.95
N GLU A 39 -1.50 -15.64 -4.78
CA GLU A 39 -1.29 -17.09 -4.91
C GLU A 39 -1.43 -17.57 -6.36
N ASP A 40 -0.70 -16.95 -7.27
CA ASP A 40 -0.69 -17.35 -8.68
C ASP A 40 0.67 -17.89 -9.13
N GLY A 41 1.59 -18.08 -8.19
CA GLY A 41 2.93 -18.56 -8.47
C GLY A 41 3.90 -17.50 -8.95
N SER A 42 3.49 -16.24 -9.00
CA SER A 42 4.34 -15.15 -9.48
C SER A 42 5.33 -14.63 -8.43
N GLY A 43 5.08 -14.93 -7.16
CA GLY A 43 5.87 -14.38 -6.06
C GLY A 43 5.54 -12.94 -5.73
N GLN A 44 4.44 -12.43 -6.24
CA GLN A 44 4.02 -11.06 -6.00
C GLN A 44 3.20 -10.93 -4.73
N TRP A 45 3.30 -9.76 -4.11
CA TRP A 45 2.54 -9.41 -2.91
C TRP A 45 1.75 -8.14 -3.19
N GLU A 46 0.49 -8.13 -2.77
CA GLU A 46 -0.37 -6.97 -2.91
C GLU A 46 -0.39 -6.18 -1.61
N VAL A 47 -0.21 -4.87 -1.71
CA VAL A 47 -0.31 -3.97 -0.58
C VAL A 47 -1.46 -3.02 -0.86
N GLY A 48 -2.43 -2.98 0.04
CA GLY A 48 -3.59 -2.13 -0.10
C GLY A 48 -3.79 -1.26 1.12
N SER A 49 -4.22 -0.04 0.90
CA SER A 49 -4.57 0.87 1.98
C SER A 49 -5.94 1.48 1.71
N TYR A 50 -6.72 1.66 2.76
CA TYR A 50 -8.09 2.15 2.69
C TYR A 50 -8.21 3.43 3.51
N PHE A 51 -8.80 4.46 2.90
CA PHE A 51 -8.93 5.78 3.53
C PHE A 51 -10.38 6.20 3.55
N LEU A 52 -10.83 6.81 4.63
CA LEU A 52 -12.16 7.43 4.70
C LEU A 52 -12.14 8.84 4.15
N GLU A 53 -10.99 9.48 4.17
CA GLU A 53 -10.79 10.81 3.61
C GLU A 53 -9.81 10.71 2.45
N ALA A 54 -9.88 11.65 1.52
CA ALA A 54 -8.97 11.65 0.37
C ALA A 54 -7.52 11.74 0.84
N PRO A 55 -6.67 10.76 0.49
CA PRO A 55 -5.27 10.80 0.89
C PRO A 55 -4.49 11.80 0.06
N ASP A 56 -3.28 12.13 0.52
CA ASP A 56 -2.34 12.90 -0.28
C ASP A 56 -1.79 11.97 -1.35
N GLU A 57 -2.30 12.10 -2.58
CA GLU A 57 -1.92 11.23 -3.68
C GLU A 57 -0.44 11.32 -4.00
N ILE A 58 0.17 12.49 -3.83
CA ILE A 58 1.60 12.66 -4.09
C ILE A 58 2.41 11.83 -3.09
N ALA A 59 2.03 11.87 -1.82
CA ALA A 59 2.70 11.09 -0.78
C ALA A 59 2.55 9.59 -1.01
N VAL A 60 1.34 9.15 -1.36
CA VAL A 60 1.06 7.73 -1.63
C VAL A 60 1.87 7.25 -2.84
N CYS A 61 1.82 7.99 -3.94
CA CYS A 61 2.58 7.63 -5.15
C CYS A 61 4.07 7.65 -4.90
N GLY A 62 4.55 8.58 -4.09
CA GLY A 62 5.96 8.64 -3.72
C GLY A 62 6.42 7.42 -2.95
N LEU A 63 5.60 6.94 -2.01
CA LEU A 63 5.90 5.72 -1.28
C LEU A 63 5.91 4.50 -2.21
N PHE A 64 4.90 4.38 -3.08
CA PHE A 64 4.83 3.27 -4.01
C PHE A 64 6.07 3.24 -4.91
N ALA A 65 6.47 4.39 -5.46
CA ALA A 65 7.65 4.47 -6.31
C ALA A 65 8.93 4.10 -5.55
N LYS A 66 9.04 4.54 -4.30
CA LYS A 66 10.20 4.27 -3.47
C LYS A 66 10.40 2.78 -3.22
N PHE A 67 9.31 2.03 -3.04
CA PHE A 67 9.39 0.61 -2.71
C PHE A 67 9.37 -0.30 -3.94
N LYS A 68 9.02 0.22 -5.11
CA LYS A 68 8.95 -0.57 -6.34
C LYS A 68 10.24 -0.60 -7.14
N VAL A 69 11.23 0.11 -6.73
CA VAL A 69 12.51 0.17 -7.46
C VAL A 69 13.31 -1.12 -7.34
#